data_37217e9bdbcadfd143347d2f19b96951
#
_entry.id   37217e9bdbcadfd143347d2f19b96951
#
_cell.length_a   1.000
_cell.length_b   1.000
_cell.length_c   1.000
_cell.angle_alpha   90.00
_cell.angle_beta   90.00
_cell.angle_gamma   90.00
#
_symmetry.space_group_name_H-M   'P 1'
#
loop_
_entity.id
_entity.type
_entity.pdbx_description
1 polymer ?
#
loop_
_entity_poly.entity_id
_entity_poly.type
_entity_poly.pdbx_seq_one_letter_code
_entity_poly.pdbx_strand_id
1 'polypeptide(L)'
;MITFTNVSKAYTATSEALHEINVQIPTGDFVSVVGQSGAGKSTLLKLISAEERPSAGQIVIDGWDITKIKRWQVPHLRRQIGVIFQDFKLLPKRTVFENVAFAMEVGGASPTDIRNTVPHILKLVNLIEKANEYPRQLSGGEKQRVAIARALAYKPQILLADEPTGNLDALHSWDIVQLLIKINKLGTTVLLATHNDDIVNALKKRVLTLSQGKVVSDQRGGTYKL
;
A
#
# COMPACT_ATOMS: atom_id res chain seq x y z
N MET A 1 6.59 2.77 13.07
CA MET A 1 5.95 4.12 13.15
C MET A 1 6.40 4.96 11.98
N ILE A 2 5.48 5.71 11.33
CA ILE A 2 5.81 6.63 10.23
C ILE A 2 5.56 8.04 10.73
N THR A 3 6.54 8.94 10.56
CA THR A 3 6.44 10.35 10.99
C THR A 3 6.77 11.26 9.83
N PHE A 4 5.90 12.20 9.55
CA PHE A 4 6.10 13.32 8.65
C PHE A 4 6.23 14.59 9.48
N THR A 5 7.28 15.38 9.23
CA THR A 5 7.53 16.67 9.90
C THR A 5 7.72 17.74 8.84
N ASN A 6 6.75 18.64 8.70
CA ASN A 6 6.73 19.75 7.74
C ASN A 6 7.06 19.33 6.31
N VAL A 7 6.52 18.20 5.86
CA VAL A 7 6.86 17.59 4.57
C VAL A 7 6.08 18.26 3.45
N SER A 8 6.80 18.80 2.47
CA SER A 8 6.25 19.31 1.21
C SER A 8 6.80 18.56 0.02
N LYS A 9 5.99 18.44 -1.04
CA LYS A 9 6.38 17.84 -2.32
C LYS A 9 5.87 18.66 -3.48
N ALA A 10 6.78 19.23 -4.25
CA ALA A 10 6.51 19.85 -5.53
C ALA A 10 7.07 18.99 -6.68
N TYR A 11 6.33 18.86 -7.77
CA TYR A 11 6.78 18.21 -9.01
C TYR A 11 7.34 19.22 -10.00
N THR A 12 6.83 20.45 -9.99
CA THR A 12 7.31 21.60 -10.77
C THR A 12 7.28 22.83 -9.88
N ALA A 13 7.86 23.95 -10.35
CA ALA A 13 7.83 25.23 -9.61
C ALA A 13 6.40 25.72 -9.33
N THR A 14 5.41 25.29 -10.12
CA THR A 14 4.01 25.73 -10.04
C THR A 14 3.05 24.63 -9.57
N SER A 15 3.55 23.39 -9.38
CA SER A 15 2.69 22.24 -8.99
C SER A 15 3.21 21.59 -7.71
N GLU A 16 2.68 22.05 -6.59
CA GLU A 16 2.94 21.46 -5.29
C GLU A 16 1.81 20.47 -4.95
N ALA A 17 2.20 19.22 -4.73
CA ALA A 17 1.26 18.12 -4.47
C ALA A 17 0.98 17.90 -2.98
N LEU A 18 1.92 18.29 -2.11
CA LEU A 18 1.78 18.22 -0.66
C LEU A 18 2.42 19.45 -0.02
N HIS A 19 1.73 20.04 0.95
CA HIS A 19 2.12 21.24 1.70
C HIS A 19 2.25 20.96 3.18
N GLU A 20 3.44 21.10 3.75
CA GLU A 20 3.73 21.08 5.19
C GLU A 20 2.98 19.97 5.96
N ILE A 21 3.00 18.75 5.42
CA ILE A 21 2.36 17.59 6.04
C ILE A 21 3.03 17.29 7.36
N ASN A 22 2.22 17.27 8.43
CA ASN A 22 2.59 16.87 9.77
C ASN A 22 1.66 15.74 10.20
N VAL A 23 2.14 14.51 10.27
CA VAL A 23 1.35 13.34 10.67
C VAL A 23 2.24 12.26 11.28
N GLN A 24 1.70 11.57 12.29
CA GLN A 24 2.32 10.38 12.87
C GLN A 24 1.37 9.20 12.72
N ILE A 25 1.89 8.09 12.18
CA ILE A 25 1.15 6.85 12.01
C ILE A 25 1.84 5.77 12.87
N PRO A 26 1.23 5.36 13.98
CA PRO A 26 1.74 4.29 14.83
C PRO A 26 1.89 2.96 14.09
N THR A 27 2.80 2.12 14.55
CA THR A 27 2.93 0.74 14.07
C THR A 27 1.66 -0.05 14.37
N GLY A 28 1.17 -0.82 13.41
CA GLY A 28 -0.05 -1.61 13.52
C GLY A 28 -1.34 -0.81 13.31
N ASP A 29 -1.27 0.49 13.03
CA ASP A 29 -2.46 1.29 12.74
C ASP A 29 -3.04 0.94 11.35
N PHE A 30 -4.36 1.12 11.23
CA PHE A 30 -5.06 1.09 9.93
C PHE A 30 -5.57 2.50 9.65
N VAL A 31 -5.04 3.13 8.59
CA VAL A 31 -5.36 4.52 8.24
C VAL A 31 -5.97 4.56 6.85
N SER A 32 -7.18 5.08 6.73
CA SER A 32 -7.78 5.46 5.46
C SER A 32 -7.32 6.86 5.09
N VAL A 33 -6.60 7.00 3.99
CA VAL A 33 -6.18 8.29 3.42
C VAL A 33 -7.18 8.68 2.36
N VAL A 34 -7.96 9.72 2.63
CA VAL A 34 -9.10 10.13 1.80
C VAL A 34 -8.94 11.54 1.24
N GLY A 35 -9.72 11.86 0.21
CA GLY A 35 -9.73 13.16 -0.45
C GLY A 35 -10.07 13.03 -1.93
N GLN A 36 -10.41 14.14 -2.56
CA GLN A 36 -10.73 14.19 -3.99
C GLN A 36 -9.55 13.73 -4.86
N SER A 37 -9.82 13.45 -6.14
CA SER A 37 -8.73 13.20 -7.09
C SER A 37 -7.77 14.38 -7.13
N GLY A 38 -6.47 14.11 -7.14
CA GLY A 38 -5.45 15.16 -7.08
C GLY A 38 -5.14 15.74 -5.69
N ALA A 39 -5.83 15.31 -4.61
CA ALA A 39 -5.58 15.82 -3.25
C ALA A 39 -4.20 15.47 -2.66
N GLY A 40 -3.38 14.63 -3.33
CA GLY A 40 -2.05 14.27 -2.86
C GLY A 40 -1.93 12.85 -2.27
N LYS A 41 -3.01 12.03 -2.26
CA LYS A 41 -3.04 10.68 -1.64
C LYS A 41 -1.92 9.78 -2.17
N SER A 42 -1.85 9.56 -3.48
CA SER A 42 -0.81 8.73 -4.11
C SER A 42 0.59 9.30 -3.91
N THR A 43 0.74 10.65 -3.88
CA THR A 43 2.03 11.29 -3.60
C THR A 43 2.49 10.98 -2.16
N LEU A 44 1.58 11.00 -1.18
CA LEU A 44 1.90 10.62 0.20
C LEU A 44 2.43 9.18 0.28
N LEU A 45 1.75 8.23 -0.41
CA LEU A 45 2.19 6.83 -0.45
C LEU A 45 3.55 6.67 -1.16
N LYS A 46 3.79 7.40 -2.27
CA LYS A 46 5.07 7.38 -3.00
C LYS A 46 6.24 7.92 -2.19
N LEU A 47 6.00 8.88 -1.30
CA LEU A 47 7.03 9.36 -0.38
C LEU A 47 7.40 8.28 0.65
N ILE A 48 6.43 7.55 1.20
CA ILE A 48 6.68 6.45 2.15
C ILE A 48 7.48 5.33 1.47
N SER A 49 7.14 4.94 0.23
CA SER A 49 7.84 3.89 -0.52
C SER A 49 9.20 4.34 -1.11
N ALA A 50 9.61 5.59 -0.85
CA ALA A 50 10.77 6.24 -1.48
C ALA A 50 10.77 6.09 -3.02
N GLU A 51 9.59 6.08 -3.64
CA GLU A 51 9.42 6.23 -5.08
C GLU A 51 9.65 7.69 -5.48
N GLU A 52 9.20 8.60 -4.61
CA GLU A 52 9.44 10.03 -4.68
C GLU A 52 10.23 10.51 -3.46
N ARG A 53 10.86 11.67 -3.58
CA ARG A 53 11.54 12.35 -2.47
C ARG A 53 10.79 13.61 -2.09
N PRO A 54 10.76 13.98 -0.81
CA PRO A 54 10.19 15.26 -0.40
C PRO A 54 11.03 16.42 -0.95
N SER A 55 10.38 17.54 -1.21
CA SER A 55 11.05 18.80 -1.57
C SER A 55 11.52 19.55 -0.32
N ALA A 56 10.81 19.41 0.80
CA ALA A 56 11.17 19.96 2.10
C ALA A 56 10.64 19.06 3.22
N GLY A 57 11.10 19.28 4.44
CA GLY A 57 10.70 18.55 5.63
C GLY A 57 11.44 17.22 5.82
N GLN A 58 10.95 16.38 6.74
CA GLN A 58 11.58 15.13 7.14
C GLN A 58 10.57 13.99 7.21
N ILE A 59 10.98 12.80 6.73
CA ILE A 59 10.20 11.55 6.83
C ILE A 59 11.04 10.52 7.57
N VAL A 60 10.48 9.99 8.68
CA VAL A 60 11.10 8.94 9.48
C VAL A 60 10.19 7.70 9.50
N ILE A 61 10.76 6.53 9.21
CA ILE A 61 10.07 5.23 9.27
C ILE A 61 10.86 4.33 10.22
N ASP A 62 10.21 3.92 11.32
CA ASP A 62 10.79 3.07 12.38
C ASP A 62 12.18 3.54 12.84
N GLY A 63 12.33 4.87 13.06
CA GLY A 63 13.57 5.51 13.46
C GLY A 63 14.56 5.77 12.34
N TRP A 64 14.28 5.31 11.12
CA TRP A 64 15.12 5.53 9.97
C TRP A 64 14.67 6.77 9.17
N ASP A 65 15.54 7.81 9.11
CA ASP A 65 15.30 8.99 8.28
C ASP A 65 15.46 8.62 6.79
N ILE A 66 14.34 8.59 6.06
CA ILE A 66 14.32 8.28 4.64
C ILE A 66 14.34 9.51 3.74
N THR A 67 14.36 10.72 4.30
CA THR A 67 14.31 11.99 3.56
C THR A 67 15.42 12.08 2.51
N LYS A 68 16.63 11.69 2.90
CA LYS A 68 17.83 11.69 2.04
C LYS A 68 18.38 10.27 1.82
N ILE A 69 17.49 9.27 1.80
CA ILE A 69 17.89 7.87 1.65
C ILE A 69 18.78 7.67 0.40
N LYS A 70 19.88 6.97 0.57
CA LYS A 70 20.80 6.66 -0.53
C LYS A 70 20.21 5.58 -1.44
N ARG A 71 20.51 5.64 -2.75
CA ARG A 71 19.93 4.68 -3.73
C ARG A 71 20.14 3.21 -3.36
N TRP A 72 21.30 2.85 -2.80
CA TRP A 72 21.59 1.49 -2.38
C TRP A 72 20.81 1.03 -1.13
N GLN A 73 20.26 1.94 -0.35
CA GLN A 73 19.44 1.66 0.84
C GLN A 73 17.95 1.45 0.48
N VAL A 74 17.48 2.02 -0.63
CA VAL A 74 16.08 1.94 -1.06
C VAL A 74 15.55 0.49 -1.16
N PRO A 75 16.30 -0.50 -1.69
CA PRO A 75 15.84 -1.89 -1.70
C PRO A 75 15.59 -2.46 -0.30
N HIS A 76 16.39 -2.08 0.70
CA HIS A 76 16.20 -2.51 2.10
C HIS A 76 14.92 -1.92 2.69
N LEU A 77 14.64 -0.63 2.46
CA LEU A 77 13.39 0.01 2.86
C LEU A 77 12.19 -0.67 2.19
N ARG A 78 12.25 -0.88 0.87
CA ARG A 78 11.14 -1.46 0.09
C ARG A 78 10.82 -2.91 0.45
N ARG A 79 11.74 -3.67 1.04
CA ARG A 79 11.42 -5.00 1.60
C ARG A 79 10.52 -4.92 2.84
N GLN A 80 10.54 -3.79 3.56
CA GLN A 80 9.67 -3.56 4.72
C GLN A 80 8.31 -2.97 4.33
N ILE A 81 8.13 -2.61 3.05
CA ILE A 81 6.94 -1.92 2.55
C ILE A 81 6.36 -2.72 1.38
N GLY A 82 5.15 -3.24 1.55
CA GLY A 82 4.36 -3.79 0.45
C GLY A 82 3.55 -2.68 -0.23
N VAL A 83 3.48 -2.69 -1.56
CA VAL A 83 2.70 -1.72 -2.32
C VAL A 83 1.69 -2.45 -3.20
N ILE A 84 0.42 -2.05 -3.11
CA ILE A 84 -0.70 -2.53 -3.91
C ILE A 84 -1.15 -1.38 -4.80
N PHE A 85 -1.18 -1.61 -6.10
CA PHE A 85 -1.57 -0.63 -7.11
C PHE A 85 -2.99 -0.88 -7.61
N GLN A 86 -3.66 0.15 -8.10
CA GLN A 86 -4.99 0.07 -8.71
C GLN A 86 -5.02 -0.83 -9.96
N ASP A 87 -3.98 -0.81 -10.78
CA ASP A 87 -3.87 -1.52 -12.07
C ASP A 87 -3.19 -2.90 -11.95
N PHE A 88 -3.19 -3.51 -10.77
CA PHE A 88 -2.65 -4.83 -10.42
C PHE A 88 -1.15 -5.00 -10.73
N LYS A 89 -0.63 -4.48 -11.84
CA LYS A 89 0.76 -4.61 -12.34
C LYS A 89 1.28 -6.04 -12.32
N LEU A 90 0.45 -7.01 -12.70
CA LEU A 90 0.84 -8.42 -12.76
C LEU A 90 1.70 -8.69 -13.99
N LEU A 91 2.57 -9.69 -13.87
CA LEU A 91 3.39 -10.20 -14.95
C LEU A 91 2.55 -11.18 -15.79
N PRO A 92 2.11 -10.80 -17.01
CA PRO A 92 1.07 -11.54 -17.74
C PRO A 92 1.52 -12.91 -18.25
N LYS A 93 2.85 -13.12 -18.40
CA LYS A 93 3.46 -14.37 -18.86
C LYS A 93 3.93 -15.27 -17.71
N ARG A 94 3.62 -14.91 -16.47
CA ARG A 94 3.95 -15.70 -15.27
C ARG A 94 2.66 -16.15 -14.59
N THR A 95 2.69 -17.35 -14.02
CA THR A 95 1.57 -17.90 -13.23
C THR A 95 1.34 -17.09 -11.96
N VAL A 96 0.27 -17.39 -11.22
CA VAL A 96 -0.02 -16.80 -9.91
C VAL A 96 1.15 -17.04 -8.95
N PHE A 97 1.64 -18.30 -8.87
CA PHE A 97 2.81 -18.63 -8.05
C PHE A 97 4.03 -17.81 -8.44
N GLU A 98 4.36 -17.77 -9.73
CA GLU A 98 5.54 -17.06 -10.24
C GLU A 98 5.44 -15.54 -10.08
N ASN A 99 4.24 -14.96 -10.11
CA ASN A 99 4.02 -13.53 -9.80
C ASN A 99 4.42 -13.19 -8.36
N VAL A 100 4.11 -14.05 -7.40
CA VAL A 100 4.49 -13.85 -6.00
C VAL A 100 5.97 -14.19 -5.79
N ALA A 101 6.42 -15.31 -6.36
CA ALA A 101 7.83 -15.76 -6.30
C ALA A 101 8.79 -14.70 -6.83
N PHE A 102 8.43 -14.00 -7.93
CA PHE A 102 9.26 -12.99 -8.55
C PHE A 102 9.66 -11.86 -7.57
N ALA A 103 8.75 -11.43 -6.70
CA ALA A 103 9.10 -10.42 -5.69
C ALA A 103 10.22 -10.95 -4.77
N MET A 104 10.13 -12.21 -4.34
CA MET A 104 11.14 -12.86 -3.50
C MET A 104 12.46 -13.09 -4.25
N GLU A 105 12.40 -13.49 -5.53
CA GLU A 105 13.58 -13.67 -6.40
C GLU A 105 14.39 -12.37 -6.51
N VAL A 106 13.71 -11.26 -6.84
CA VAL A 106 14.32 -9.92 -6.96
C VAL A 106 14.98 -9.48 -5.65
N GLY A 107 14.42 -9.86 -4.53
CA GLY A 107 14.98 -9.55 -3.21
C GLY A 107 16.07 -10.53 -2.75
N GLY A 108 16.44 -11.55 -3.55
CA GLY A 108 17.53 -12.48 -3.26
C GLY A 108 17.15 -13.65 -2.34
N ALA A 109 15.86 -14.00 -2.24
CA ALA A 109 15.43 -15.18 -1.50
C ALA A 109 15.90 -16.48 -2.19
N SER A 110 16.22 -17.50 -1.39
CA SER A 110 16.60 -18.79 -1.93
C SER A 110 15.41 -19.52 -2.58
N PRO A 111 15.64 -20.43 -3.56
CA PRO A 111 14.57 -21.24 -4.13
C PRO A 111 13.80 -22.07 -3.08
N THR A 112 14.46 -22.45 -1.99
CA THR A 112 13.84 -23.18 -0.87
C THR A 112 12.89 -22.27 -0.09
N ASP A 113 13.31 -21.03 0.21
CA ASP A 113 12.45 -20.05 0.91
C ASP A 113 11.21 -19.72 0.08
N ILE A 114 11.37 -19.55 -1.23
CA ILE A 114 10.27 -19.29 -2.17
C ILE A 114 9.27 -20.44 -2.14
N ARG A 115 9.72 -21.69 -2.30
CA ARG A 115 8.86 -22.88 -2.28
C ARG A 115 8.11 -23.04 -0.96
N ASN A 116 8.71 -22.66 0.13
CA ASN A 116 8.07 -22.74 1.45
C ASN A 116 7.12 -21.58 1.71
N THR A 117 7.46 -20.37 1.27
CA THR A 117 6.71 -19.13 1.65
C THR A 117 5.52 -18.87 0.75
N VAL A 118 5.69 -18.99 -0.59
CA VAL A 118 4.65 -18.62 -1.56
C VAL A 118 3.33 -19.37 -1.34
N PRO A 119 3.30 -20.69 -1.10
CA PRO A 119 2.04 -21.40 -0.85
C PRO A 119 1.29 -20.90 0.37
N HIS A 120 1.99 -20.51 1.44
CA HIS A 120 1.36 -19.94 2.63
C HIS A 120 0.72 -18.59 2.35
N ILE A 121 1.39 -17.73 1.55
CA ILE A 121 0.83 -16.44 1.13
C ILE A 121 -0.40 -16.67 0.23
N LEU A 122 -0.32 -17.58 -0.74
CA LEU A 122 -1.44 -17.90 -1.62
C LEU A 122 -2.65 -18.45 -0.84
N LYS A 123 -2.41 -19.25 0.19
CA LYS A 123 -3.46 -19.71 1.10
C LYS A 123 -4.09 -18.55 1.88
N LEU A 124 -3.29 -17.58 2.34
CA LEU A 124 -3.79 -16.40 3.05
C LEU A 124 -4.76 -15.57 2.20
N VAL A 125 -4.49 -15.46 0.90
CA VAL A 125 -5.32 -14.71 -0.06
C VAL A 125 -6.35 -15.59 -0.79
N ASN A 126 -6.52 -16.86 -0.41
CA ASN A 126 -7.44 -17.83 -1.01
C ASN A 126 -7.21 -18.08 -2.51
N LEU A 127 -5.94 -18.25 -2.92
CA LEU A 127 -5.55 -18.51 -4.31
C LEU A 127 -4.64 -19.74 -4.47
N ILE A 128 -4.53 -20.60 -3.47
CA ILE A 128 -3.64 -21.76 -3.54
C ILE A 128 -4.02 -22.72 -4.69
N GLU A 129 -5.32 -22.94 -4.91
CA GLU A 129 -5.82 -23.82 -5.99
C GLU A 129 -5.56 -23.23 -7.39
N LYS A 130 -5.30 -21.92 -7.47
CA LYS A 130 -5.03 -21.20 -8.71
C LYS A 130 -3.54 -20.89 -8.93
N ALA A 131 -2.66 -21.50 -8.15
CA ALA A 131 -1.22 -21.24 -8.17
C ALA A 131 -0.59 -21.34 -9.57
N ASN A 132 -1.09 -22.25 -10.41
CA ASN A 132 -0.60 -22.52 -11.76
C ASN A 132 -1.35 -21.75 -12.86
N GLU A 133 -2.40 -20.97 -12.53
CA GLU A 133 -3.13 -20.19 -13.50
C GLU A 133 -2.37 -18.90 -13.87
N TYR A 134 -2.63 -18.39 -15.08
CA TYR A 134 -2.08 -17.14 -15.58
C TYR A 134 -3.06 -15.97 -15.30
N PRO A 135 -2.59 -14.71 -15.21
CA PRO A 135 -3.44 -13.55 -14.95
C PRO A 135 -4.64 -13.41 -15.88
N ARG A 136 -4.52 -13.84 -17.13
CA ARG A 136 -5.63 -13.82 -18.12
C ARG A 136 -6.82 -14.72 -17.75
N GLN A 137 -6.60 -15.73 -16.91
CA GLN A 137 -7.60 -16.71 -16.47
C GLN A 137 -8.31 -16.27 -15.19
N LEU A 138 -7.89 -15.16 -14.58
CA LEU A 138 -8.36 -14.67 -13.30
C LEU A 138 -9.39 -13.56 -13.46
N SER A 139 -10.38 -13.53 -12.55
CA SER A 139 -11.28 -12.39 -12.35
C SER A 139 -10.51 -11.15 -11.84
N GLY A 140 -11.14 -9.97 -11.85
CA GLY A 140 -10.56 -8.73 -11.31
C GLY A 140 -10.19 -8.85 -9.84
N GLY A 141 -11.08 -9.40 -9.02
CA GLY A 141 -10.84 -9.63 -7.59
C GLY A 141 -9.70 -10.62 -7.32
N GLU A 142 -9.57 -11.68 -8.13
CA GLU A 142 -8.46 -12.63 -8.04
C GLU A 142 -7.14 -11.99 -8.44
N LYS A 143 -7.11 -11.18 -9.51
CA LYS A 143 -5.92 -10.40 -9.89
C LYS A 143 -5.47 -9.49 -8.75
N GLN A 144 -6.41 -8.83 -8.08
CA GLN A 144 -6.09 -7.98 -6.93
C GLN A 144 -5.54 -8.80 -5.75
N ARG A 145 -6.09 -10.00 -5.48
CA ARG A 145 -5.55 -10.91 -4.47
C ARG A 145 -4.12 -11.37 -4.81
N VAL A 146 -3.78 -11.59 -6.08
CA VAL A 146 -2.39 -11.87 -6.51
C VAL A 146 -1.48 -10.66 -6.26
N ALA A 147 -1.94 -9.43 -6.56
CA ALA A 147 -1.18 -8.22 -6.29
C ALA A 147 -0.91 -8.04 -4.78
N ILE A 148 -1.92 -8.32 -3.93
CA ILE A 148 -1.77 -8.33 -2.47
C ILE A 148 -0.78 -9.42 -2.03
N ALA A 149 -0.90 -10.64 -2.55
CA ALA A 149 0.01 -11.74 -2.24
C ALA A 149 1.47 -11.37 -2.57
N ARG A 150 1.71 -10.74 -3.73
CA ARG A 150 3.03 -10.24 -4.11
C ARG A 150 3.54 -9.16 -3.16
N ALA A 151 2.69 -8.25 -2.72
CA ALA A 151 3.05 -7.21 -1.75
C ALA A 151 3.43 -7.80 -0.38
N LEU A 152 2.89 -8.97 -0.02
CA LEU A 152 3.16 -9.67 1.24
C LEU A 152 4.40 -10.57 1.20
N ALA A 153 5.08 -10.70 0.06
CA ALA A 153 6.16 -11.65 -0.17
C ALA A 153 7.29 -11.59 0.87
N TYR A 154 7.57 -10.39 1.38
CA TYR A 154 8.59 -10.15 2.42
C TYR A 154 8.03 -9.92 3.82
N LYS A 155 6.76 -10.26 4.08
CA LYS A 155 6.09 -10.00 5.37
C LYS A 155 6.28 -8.54 5.81
N PRO A 156 5.87 -7.58 4.98
CA PRO A 156 6.16 -6.17 5.20
C PRO A 156 5.55 -5.65 6.51
N GLN A 157 6.22 -4.71 7.15
CA GLN A 157 5.71 -4.01 8.33
C GLN A 157 4.66 -2.97 7.95
N ILE A 158 4.73 -2.45 6.72
CA ILE A 158 3.84 -1.43 6.18
C ILE A 158 3.25 -1.92 4.86
N LEU A 159 1.95 -1.79 4.70
CA LEU A 159 1.23 -2.08 3.46
C LEU A 159 0.55 -0.81 2.95
N LEU A 160 0.97 -0.37 1.78
CA LEU A 160 0.40 0.80 1.09
C LEU A 160 -0.54 0.30 0.00
N ALA A 161 -1.80 0.71 0.03
CA ALA A 161 -2.80 0.34 -0.95
C ALA A 161 -3.35 1.62 -1.62
N ASP A 162 -3.00 1.83 -2.88
CA ASP A 162 -3.44 2.97 -3.68
C ASP A 162 -4.63 2.56 -4.55
N GLU A 163 -5.84 2.98 -4.15
CA GLU A 163 -7.13 2.68 -4.80
C GLU A 163 -7.30 1.18 -5.13
N PRO A 164 -7.09 0.26 -4.16
CA PRO A 164 -7.03 -1.18 -4.44
C PRO A 164 -8.36 -1.79 -4.89
N THR A 165 -9.44 -1.04 -4.84
CA THR A 165 -10.80 -1.46 -5.19
C THR A 165 -11.35 -0.73 -6.42
N GLY A 166 -10.59 0.21 -7.01
CA GLY A 166 -11.08 1.09 -8.06
C GLY A 166 -11.51 0.40 -9.36
N ASN A 167 -11.07 -0.84 -9.60
CA ASN A 167 -11.40 -1.64 -10.78
C ASN A 167 -12.31 -2.84 -10.45
N LEU A 168 -12.98 -2.84 -9.30
CA LEU A 168 -13.79 -3.95 -8.78
C LEU A 168 -15.23 -3.50 -8.53
N ASP A 169 -16.17 -4.44 -8.62
CA ASP A 169 -17.53 -4.22 -8.13
C ASP A 169 -17.60 -4.16 -6.60
N ALA A 170 -18.74 -3.77 -6.06
CA ALA A 170 -18.92 -3.54 -4.62
C ALA A 170 -18.64 -4.79 -3.76
N LEU A 171 -19.06 -5.99 -4.24
CA LEU A 171 -18.87 -7.23 -3.51
C LEU A 171 -17.38 -7.60 -3.41
N HIS A 172 -16.69 -7.63 -4.55
CA HIS A 172 -15.27 -7.93 -4.58
C HIS A 172 -14.43 -6.85 -3.88
N SER A 173 -14.86 -5.58 -3.93
CA SER A 173 -14.24 -4.47 -3.20
C SER A 173 -14.24 -4.73 -1.70
N TRP A 174 -15.39 -5.16 -1.16
CA TRP A 174 -15.50 -5.48 0.27
C TRP A 174 -14.63 -6.67 0.67
N ASP A 175 -14.54 -7.69 -0.16
CA ASP A 175 -13.66 -8.85 0.07
C ASP A 175 -12.18 -8.43 0.17
N ILE A 176 -11.74 -7.52 -0.70
CA ILE A 176 -10.36 -6.97 -0.65
C ILE A 176 -10.14 -6.20 0.65
N VAL A 177 -11.11 -5.37 1.05
CA VAL A 177 -11.02 -4.60 2.29
C VAL A 177 -10.97 -5.52 3.52
N GLN A 178 -11.78 -6.60 3.57
CA GLN A 178 -11.71 -7.60 4.64
C GLN A 178 -10.33 -8.30 4.69
N LEU A 179 -9.74 -8.56 3.53
CA LEU A 179 -8.38 -9.11 3.47
C LEU A 179 -7.35 -8.13 4.05
N LEU A 180 -7.43 -6.83 3.74
CA LEU A 180 -6.57 -5.80 4.32
C LEU A 180 -6.74 -5.69 5.84
N ILE A 181 -7.97 -5.78 6.35
CA ILE A 181 -8.25 -5.83 7.79
C ILE A 181 -7.58 -7.06 8.44
N LYS A 182 -7.69 -8.24 7.79
CA LYS A 182 -7.05 -9.47 8.27
C LYS A 182 -5.52 -9.31 8.35
N ILE A 183 -4.91 -8.72 7.32
CA ILE A 183 -3.47 -8.43 7.29
C ILE A 183 -3.08 -7.45 8.41
N ASN A 184 -3.87 -6.41 8.63
CA ASN A 184 -3.64 -5.46 9.72
C ASN A 184 -3.71 -6.13 11.10
N LYS A 185 -4.70 -7.02 11.33
CA LYS A 185 -4.80 -7.81 12.58
C LYS A 185 -3.60 -8.70 12.85
N LEU A 186 -2.82 -9.05 11.82
CA LEU A 186 -1.56 -9.79 11.95
C LEU A 186 -0.36 -8.87 12.31
N GLY A 187 -0.60 -7.57 12.53
CA GLY A 187 0.39 -6.60 13.00
C GLY A 187 0.93 -5.65 11.92
N THR A 188 0.57 -5.82 10.64
CA THR A 188 1.00 -4.93 9.56
C THR A 188 0.30 -3.58 9.67
N THR A 189 1.04 -2.48 9.57
CA THR A 189 0.48 -1.13 9.42
C THR A 189 -0.10 -0.98 8.02
N VAL A 190 -1.37 -0.56 7.89
CA VAL A 190 -2.04 -0.43 6.59
C VAL A 190 -2.42 1.01 6.32
N LEU A 191 -1.99 1.55 5.18
CA LEU A 191 -2.47 2.81 4.62
C LEU A 191 -3.29 2.52 3.37
N LEU A 192 -4.58 2.82 3.44
CA LEU A 192 -5.53 2.64 2.35
C LEU A 192 -5.88 4.01 1.76
N ALA A 193 -5.31 4.36 0.61
CA ALA A 193 -5.75 5.53 -0.14
C ALA A 193 -6.99 5.16 -0.97
N THR A 194 -8.08 5.86 -0.74
CA THR A 194 -9.34 5.65 -1.47
C THR A 194 -10.20 6.90 -1.47
N HIS A 195 -11.08 7.01 -2.45
CA HIS A 195 -12.14 8.01 -2.50
C HIS A 195 -13.53 7.40 -2.20
N ASN A 196 -13.60 6.09 -1.93
CA ASN A 196 -14.86 5.40 -1.64
C ASN A 196 -15.27 5.62 -0.17
N ASP A 197 -16.26 6.49 0.05
CA ASP A 197 -16.79 6.85 1.37
C ASP A 197 -17.52 5.70 2.06
N ASP A 198 -18.23 4.84 1.33
CA ASP A 198 -18.91 3.67 1.89
C ASP A 198 -17.92 2.72 2.57
N ILE A 199 -16.79 2.44 1.90
CA ILE A 199 -15.72 1.60 2.46
C ILE A 199 -15.15 2.25 3.72
N VAL A 200 -14.80 3.53 3.65
CA VAL A 200 -14.19 4.26 4.76
C VAL A 200 -15.11 4.29 5.98
N ASN A 201 -16.39 4.60 5.75
CA ASN A 201 -17.39 4.72 6.81
C ASN A 201 -17.72 3.34 7.45
N ALA A 202 -17.71 2.26 6.66
CA ALA A 202 -17.90 0.92 7.17
C ALA A 202 -16.71 0.40 7.99
N LEU A 203 -15.50 0.83 7.66
CA LEU A 203 -14.26 0.42 8.35
C LEU A 203 -14.18 0.93 9.78
N LYS A 204 -14.69 2.11 10.08
CA LYS A 204 -14.61 2.79 11.39
C LYS A 204 -13.18 2.84 11.94
N LYS A 205 -12.21 3.03 11.05
CA LYS A 205 -10.78 3.14 11.38
C LYS A 205 -10.36 4.62 11.40
N ARG A 206 -9.08 4.88 11.59
CA ARG A 206 -8.54 6.23 11.50
C ARG A 206 -8.68 6.76 10.07
N VAL A 207 -9.14 7.99 9.94
CA VAL A 207 -9.34 8.68 8.66
C VAL A 207 -8.47 9.92 8.62
N LEU A 208 -7.56 9.96 7.65
CA LEU A 208 -6.70 11.09 7.34
C LEU A 208 -7.23 11.74 6.05
N THR A 209 -7.80 12.94 6.17
CA THR A 209 -8.38 13.65 5.03
C THR A 209 -7.39 14.64 4.44
N LEU A 210 -7.10 14.47 3.15
CA LEU A 210 -6.29 15.39 2.36
C LEU A 210 -7.17 16.26 1.47
N SER A 211 -6.87 17.55 1.43
CA SER A 211 -7.47 18.52 0.50
C SER A 211 -6.40 19.48 0.02
N GLN A 212 -6.27 19.64 -1.30
CA GLN A 212 -5.29 20.53 -1.92
C GLN A 212 -3.87 20.39 -1.33
N GLY A 213 -3.43 19.14 -1.16
CA GLY A 213 -2.09 18.83 -0.63
C GLY A 213 -1.91 19.04 0.86
N LYS A 214 -2.96 19.36 1.64
CA LYS A 214 -2.88 19.57 3.09
C LYS A 214 -3.69 18.53 3.85
N VAL A 215 -3.26 18.19 5.06
CA VAL A 215 -4.08 17.43 6.01
C VAL A 215 -5.10 18.38 6.63
N VAL A 216 -6.38 18.17 6.31
CA VAL A 216 -7.48 18.98 6.83
C VAL A 216 -8.21 18.34 8.00
N SER A 217 -8.07 17.00 8.16
CA SER A 217 -8.66 16.25 9.27
C SER A 217 -7.86 14.98 9.53
N ASP A 218 -7.75 14.60 10.80
CA ASP A 218 -7.14 13.35 11.27
C ASP A 218 -7.97 12.82 12.45
N GLN A 219 -8.79 11.81 12.22
CA GLN A 219 -9.78 11.35 13.21
C GLN A 219 -9.70 9.83 13.40
N ARG A 220 -9.65 9.38 14.66
CA ARG A 220 -9.83 7.97 15.02
C ARG A 220 -11.31 7.59 15.00
N GLY A 221 -11.65 6.52 14.28
CA GLY A 221 -13.06 6.14 14.07
C GLY A 221 -13.84 7.18 13.27
N GLY A 222 -13.14 7.94 12.42
CA GLY A 222 -13.70 9.01 11.62
C GLY A 222 -14.63 8.51 10.52
N THR A 223 -15.44 9.42 10.01
CA THR A 223 -16.26 9.26 8.82
C THR A 223 -15.78 10.20 7.73
N TYR A 224 -16.08 9.82 6.48
CA TYR A 224 -15.77 10.64 5.32
C TYR A 224 -17.03 10.80 4.45
N LYS A 225 -17.25 12.00 3.96
CA LYS A 225 -18.25 12.31 2.91
C LYS A 225 -17.54 13.15 1.86
N LEU A 226 -17.71 12.78 0.59
CA LEU A 226 -17.27 13.55 -0.58
C LEU A 226 -18.00 14.91 -0.66
#